data_9fce1cc881560ed5d5c15640f90054bf
#
_entry.id   9fce1cc881560ed5d5c15640f90054bf
#
_cell.length_a   1.000
_cell.length_b   1.000
_cell.length_c   1.000
_cell.angle_alpha   90.00
_cell.angle_beta   90.00
_cell.angle_gamma   90.00
#
_symmetry.space_group_name_H-M   'P 1'
#
loop_
_entity.id
_entity.type
_entity.pdbx_description
1 polymer ?
#
loop_
_entity_poly.entity_id
_entity_poly.type
_entity_poly.pdbx_seq_one_letter_code
_entity_poly.pdbx_strand_id
1 'polypeptide(L)'
;MKGLLIVFISLIIVAMLSNCASAPQQIQSNTGAYASPVPDNGKTLANLMEAYNGETNANAKYLEYAKKADEEGYGKVASLFRAAAKAEAVHITNHAAVIKNMGGTPKAEIKLPPIKSTEENLKDAVAGESYERDTMYVDFMIEARRTGNKDALRTFNFAKIAEAEHAKLYTEAITNLDKWKGEKTTFYVCPTCGFTTTNPNLEKCPVDFTPKEKFESVS
;
A
#
# COMPACT_ATOMS: atom_id res chain seq x y z
N MET A 1 -85.41 41.25 -11.65
CA MET A 1 -83.97 40.98 -11.80
C MET A 1 -83.65 39.77 -10.92
N LYS A 2 -83.11 38.75 -11.53
CA LYS A 2 -83.08 37.35 -11.01
C LYS A 2 -82.01 37.16 -10.02
N GLY A 3 -82.28 36.80 -8.75
CA GLY A 3 -81.35 36.42 -7.73
C GLY A 3 -81.05 34.91 -7.83
N LEU A 4 -79.80 34.57 -7.94
CA LEU A 4 -79.31 33.20 -8.02
C LEU A 4 -78.97 32.69 -6.61
N LEU A 5 -79.72 31.65 -6.25
CA LEU A 5 -79.53 30.93 -4.93
C LEU A 5 -78.39 29.94 -5.03
N ILE A 6 -77.33 30.15 -4.31
CA ILE A 6 -76.22 29.21 -4.25
C ILE A 6 -76.39 28.31 -3.03
N VAL A 7 -76.61 27.04 -3.27
CA VAL A 7 -76.70 26.00 -2.25
C VAL A 7 -75.29 25.50 -1.94
N PHE A 8 -74.79 25.69 -0.71
CA PHE A 8 -73.52 25.07 -0.23
C PHE A 8 -73.85 23.65 0.24
N ILE A 9 -73.25 22.67 -0.45
CA ILE A 9 -73.22 21.27 0.01
C ILE A 9 -71.92 21.10 0.76
N SER A 10 -72.02 20.97 2.09
CA SER A 10 -70.89 20.64 2.92
C SER A 10 -70.55 19.14 2.83
N LEU A 11 -69.43 18.82 2.21
CA LEU A 11 -68.90 17.44 2.13
C LEU A 11 -68.05 17.18 3.37
N ILE A 12 -68.53 16.37 4.29
CA ILE A 12 -67.79 15.92 5.45
C ILE A 12 -66.89 14.78 4.97
N ILE A 13 -65.58 15.04 4.88
CA ILE A 13 -64.55 14.01 4.63
C ILE A 13 -64.12 13.45 5.99
N VAL A 14 -64.56 12.24 6.26
CA VAL A 14 -64.02 11.47 7.42
C VAL A 14 -62.69 10.92 7.02
N ALA A 15 -61.62 11.52 7.53
CA ALA A 15 -60.25 10.99 7.37
C ALA A 15 -60.07 9.80 8.31
N MET A 16 -60.04 8.61 7.77
CA MET A 16 -59.58 7.41 8.47
C MET A 16 -58.04 7.47 8.60
N LEU A 17 -57.54 7.82 9.78
CA LEU A 17 -56.15 7.70 10.12
C LEU A 17 -55.79 6.22 10.32
N SER A 18 -55.28 5.58 9.30
CA SER A 18 -54.64 4.29 9.36
C SER A 18 -53.29 4.45 10.07
N ASN A 19 -53.24 4.07 11.34
CA ASN A 19 -52.01 3.92 12.10
C ASN A 19 -51.19 2.73 11.51
N CYS A 20 -50.34 2.97 10.53
CA CYS A 20 -49.30 2.06 10.19
C CYS A 20 -48.15 2.20 11.22
N ALA A 21 -48.25 1.41 12.30
CA ALA A 21 -47.08 1.18 13.15
C ALA A 21 -46.07 0.38 12.36
N SER A 22 -45.04 1.06 11.81
CA SER A 22 -43.88 0.43 11.23
C SER A 22 -43.15 -0.31 12.34
N ALA A 23 -43.11 -1.64 12.27
CA ALA A 23 -42.28 -2.46 13.11
C ALA A 23 -40.80 -2.01 12.98
N PRO A 24 -40.03 -1.96 14.09
CA PRO A 24 -38.61 -1.62 14.00
C PRO A 24 -37.91 -2.64 13.11
N GLN A 25 -37.34 -2.18 12.01
CA GLN A 25 -36.43 -2.99 11.20
C GLN A 25 -35.24 -3.33 12.10
N GLN A 26 -35.13 -4.59 12.46
CA GLN A 26 -33.91 -5.12 13.05
C GLN A 26 -32.80 -4.92 12.01
N ILE A 27 -31.89 -4.00 12.33
CA ILE A 27 -30.59 -3.92 11.66
C ILE A 27 -29.91 -5.23 12.00
N GLN A 28 -29.96 -6.21 11.08
CA GLN A 28 -29.09 -7.36 11.15
C GLN A 28 -27.67 -6.81 11.04
N SER A 29 -26.98 -6.74 12.17
CA SER A 29 -25.54 -6.56 12.21
C SER A 29 -24.96 -7.73 11.44
N ASN A 30 -24.61 -7.48 10.19
CA ASN A 30 -23.81 -8.41 9.39
C ASN A 30 -22.40 -8.40 9.99
N THR A 31 -22.24 -9.03 11.15
CA THR A 31 -20.95 -9.43 11.66
C THR A 31 -20.47 -10.47 10.67
N GLY A 32 -19.74 -10.02 9.63
CA GLY A 32 -19.10 -10.89 8.69
C GLY A 32 -18.26 -11.88 9.49
N ALA A 33 -18.83 -13.05 9.76
CA ALA A 33 -18.11 -14.15 10.35
C ALA A 33 -16.94 -14.42 9.40
N TYR A 34 -15.73 -14.02 9.78
CA TYR A 34 -14.55 -14.45 9.08
C TYR A 34 -14.60 -15.98 9.02
N ALA A 35 -14.65 -16.51 7.81
CA ALA A 35 -14.61 -17.95 7.62
C ALA A 35 -13.41 -18.51 8.39
N SER A 36 -13.59 -19.66 9.04
CA SER A 36 -12.48 -20.31 9.73
C SER A 36 -11.32 -20.51 8.77
N PRO A 37 -10.06 -20.32 9.22
CA PRO A 37 -8.92 -20.56 8.37
C PRO A 37 -8.94 -21.96 7.78
N VAL A 38 -8.58 -22.09 6.50
CA VAL A 38 -8.45 -23.37 5.82
C VAL A 38 -6.98 -23.78 5.78
N PRO A 39 -6.66 -25.09 5.68
CA PRO A 39 -5.28 -25.54 5.55
C PRO A 39 -4.55 -24.85 4.41
N ASP A 40 -3.31 -24.42 4.66
CA ASP A 40 -2.42 -23.89 3.63
C ASP A 40 -1.90 -25.06 2.77
N ASN A 41 -2.12 -24.96 1.48
CA ASN A 41 -1.62 -25.92 0.49
C ASN A 41 -0.23 -25.56 -0.07
N GLY A 42 0.50 -24.70 0.64
CA GLY A 42 1.80 -24.18 0.23
C GLY A 42 1.75 -22.89 -0.57
N LYS A 43 0.55 -22.35 -0.86
CA LYS A 43 0.41 -21.12 -1.66
C LYS A 43 0.90 -19.88 -0.92
N THR A 44 0.66 -19.79 0.39
CA THR A 44 1.21 -18.67 1.19
C THR A 44 2.73 -18.65 1.18
N LEU A 45 3.37 -19.84 1.29
CA LEU A 45 4.83 -19.94 1.20
C LEU A 45 5.33 -19.58 -0.21
N ALA A 46 4.63 -20.04 -1.27
CA ALA A 46 4.97 -19.67 -2.65
C ALA A 46 4.88 -18.14 -2.87
N ASN A 47 3.83 -17.48 -2.38
CA ASN A 47 3.67 -16.04 -2.44
C ASN A 47 4.79 -15.29 -1.68
N LEU A 48 5.20 -15.79 -0.52
CA LEU A 48 6.34 -15.23 0.24
C LEU A 48 7.66 -15.36 -0.53
N MET A 49 7.88 -16.49 -1.21
CA MET A 49 9.06 -16.70 -2.04
C MET A 49 9.07 -15.78 -3.26
N GLU A 50 7.92 -15.56 -3.88
CA GLU A 50 7.75 -14.62 -4.98
C GLU A 50 8.03 -13.19 -4.52
N ALA A 51 7.42 -12.74 -3.41
CA ALA A 51 7.70 -11.43 -2.81
C ALA A 51 9.20 -11.29 -2.48
N TYR A 52 9.79 -12.24 -1.78
CA TYR A 52 11.23 -12.22 -1.45
C TYR A 52 12.12 -12.06 -2.68
N ASN A 53 11.81 -12.76 -3.77
CA ASN A 53 12.53 -12.63 -5.03
C ASN A 53 12.31 -11.26 -5.67
N GLY A 54 11.08 -10.74 -5.68
CA GLY A 54 10.72 -9.41 -6.18
C GLY A 54 11.51 -8.32 -5.48
N GLU A 55 11.44 -8.27 -4.13
CA GLU A 55 12.14 -7.28 -3.31
C GLU A 55 13.66 -7.35 -3.47
N THR A 56 14.22 -8.57 -3.63
CA THR A 56 15.66 -8.73 -3.87
C THR A 56 16.07 -8.11 -5.21
N ASN A 57 15.25 -8.29 -6.24
CA ASN A 57 15.46 -7.68 -7.55
C ASN A 57 15.25 -6.16 -7.52
N ALA A 58 14.21 -5.67 -6.82
CA ALA A 58 13.94 -4.24 -6.65
C ALA A 58 15.08 -3.54 -5.92
N ASN A 59 15.57 -4.12 -4.82
CA ASN A 59 16.72 -3.60 -4.09
C ASN A 59 17.94 -3.43 -5.02
N ALA A 60 18.32 -4.49 -5.74
CA ALA A 60 19.47 -4.46 -6.65
C ALA A 60 19.26 -3.44 -7.79
N LYS A 61 18.08 -3.40 -8.37
CA LYS A 61 17.67 -2.49 -9.45
C LYS A 61 17.75 -1.03 -9.00
N TYR A 62 17.22 -0.69 -7.85
CA TYR A 62 17.21 0.69 -7.35
C TYR A 62 18.61 1.19 -6.98
N LEU A 63 19.50 0.34 -6.54
CA LEU A 63 20.92 0.72 -6.37
C LEU A 63 21.58 1.11 -7.68
N GLU A 64 21.31 0.41 -8.77
CA GLU A 64 21.83 0.78 -10.11
C GLU A 64 21.14 2.05 -10.67
N TYR A 65 19.82 2.20 -10.42
CA TYR A 65 19.09 3.43 -10.78
C TYR A 65 19.62 4.65 -10.02
N ALA A 66 19.99 4.49 -8.75
CA ALA A 66 20.62 5.55 -7.98
C ALA A 66 21.95 6.01 -8.56
N LYS A 67 22.82 5.06 -8.99
CA LYS A 67 24.09 5.39 -9.67
C LYS A 67 23.83 6.18 -10.95
N LYS A 68 22.87 5.75 -11.76
CA LYS A 68 22.51 6.43 -12.99
C LYS A 68 21.98 7.84 -12.74
N ALA A 69 21.17 8.03 -11.71
CA ALA A 69 20.67 9.33 -11.32
C ALA A 69 21.79 10.27 -10.84
N ASP A 70 22.77 9.76 -10.09
CA ASP A 70 23.96 10.54 -9.72
C ASP A 70 24.76 10.98 -10.97
N GLU A 71 25.00 10.07 -11.92
CA GLU A 71 25.71 10.36 -13.18
C GLU A 71 25.03 11.46 -14.00
N GLU A 72 23.69 11.52 -13.98
CA GLU A 72 22.88 12.49 -14.70
C GLU A 72 22.62 13.78 -13.90
N GLY A 73 23.15 13.89 -12.67
CA GLY A 73 23.06 15.08 -11.83
C GLY A 73 21.71 15.22 -11.10
N TYR A 74 20.96 14.14 -10.96
CA TYR A 74 19.69 14.08 -10.21
C TYR A 74 19.91 13.57 -8.77
N GLY A 75 20.68 14.31 -7.97
CA GLY A 75 21.07 13.89 -6.62
C GLY A 75 19.90 13.55 -5.69
N LYS A 76 18.77 14.27 -5.78
CA LYS A 76 17.58 13.95 -4.99
C LYS A 76 16.92 12.63 -5.43
N VAL A 77 16.89 12.36 -6.74
CA VAL A 77 16.38 11.08 -7.28
C VAL A 77 17.27 9.93 -6.85
N ALA A 78 18.60 10.13 -6.90
CA ALA A 78 19.57 9.13 -6.43
C ALA A 78 19.35 8.81 -4.94
N SER A 79 19.10 9.83 -4.11
CA SER A 79 18.76 9.63 -2.69
C SER A 79 17.47 8.85 -2.51
N LEU A 80 16.43 9.14 -3.31
CA LEU A 80 15.16 8.41 -3.27
C LEU A 80 15.35 6.93 -3.63
N PHE A 81 16.06 6.64 -4.73
CA PHE A 81 16.33 5.25 -5.12
C PHE A 81 17.13 4.48 -4.05
N ARG A 82 18.11 5.12 -3.39
CA ARG A 82 18.82 4.50 -2.27
C ARG A 82 17.90 4.23 -1.07
N ALA A 83 17.01 5.17 -0.77
CA ALA A 83 16.07 5.02 0.32
C ALA A 83 15.07 3.90 0.05
N ALA A 84 14.54 3.80 -1.16
CA ALA A 84 13.71 2.68 -1.57
C ALA A 84 14.48 1.36 -1.51
N ALA A 85 15.70 1.29 -2.09
CA ALA A 85 16.54 0.09 -1.96
C ALA A 85 16.75 -0.33 -0.50
N LYS A 86 16.87 0.63 0.43
CA LYS A 86 16.95 0.34 1.86
C LYS A 86 15.66 -0.21 2.42
N ALA A 87 14.51 0.29 1.97
CA ALA A 87 13.19 -0.23 2.34
C ALA A 87 13.00 -1.66 1.84
N GLU A 88 13.39 -1.95 0.58
CA GLU A 88 13.33 -3.32 0.05
C GLU A 88 14.22 -4.29 0.87
N ALA A 89 15.36 -3.84 1.38
CA ALA A 89 16.18 -4.67 2.27
C ALA A 89 15.45 -5.01 3.59
N VAL A 90 14.57 -4.14 4.08
CA VAL A 90 13.70 -4.43 5.23
C VAL A 90 12.64 -5.46 4.85
N HIS A 91 11.99 -5.33 3.68
CA HIS A 91 11.01 -6.30 3.19
C HIS A 91 11.62 -7.67 2.97
N ILE A 92 12.80 -7.74 2.33
CA ILE A 92 13.58 -8.97 2.17
C ILE A 92 13.78 -9.68 3.51
N THR A 93 14.21 -8.93 4.54
CA THR A 93 14.45 -9.47 5.88
C THR A 93 13.17 -10.01 6.51
N ASN A 94 12.08 -9.27 6.39
CA ASN A 94 10.79 -9.65 6.94
C ASN A 94 10.22 -10.89 6.26
N HIS A 95 10.22 -10.92 4.93
CA HIS A 95 9.74 -12.10 4.17
C HIS A 95 10.59 -13.33 4.44
N ALA A 96 11.92 -13.17 4.48
CA ALA A 96 12.84 -14.27 4.80
C ALA A 96 12.59 -14.88 6.18
N ALA A 97 12.28 -14.06 7.19
CA ALA A 97 11.94 -14.53 8.51
C ALA A 97 10.68 -15.43 8.50
N VAL A 98 9.62 -14.99 7.80
CA VAL A 98 8.37 -15.76 7.70
C VAL A 98 8.56 -17.04 6.88
N ILE A 99 9.29 -16.98 5.76
CA ILE A 99 9.64 -18.17 4.96
C ILE A 99 10.33 -19.22 5.83
N LYS A 100 11.33 -18.81 6.63
CA LYS A 100 12.07 -19.73 7.53
C LYS A 100 11.15 -20.32 8.60
N ASN A 101 10.28 -19.50 9.20
CA ASN A 101 9.30 -19.97 10.20
C ASN A 101 8.31 -20.99 9.61
N MET A 102 8.04 -20.92 8.30
CA MET A 102 7.22 -21.89 7.58
C MET A 102 8.03 -23.12 7.09
N GLY A 103 9.31 -23.24 7.45
CA GLY A 103 10.18 -24.34 7.04
C GLY A 103 10.78 -24.21 5.64
N GLY A 104 10.59 -23.07 4.98
CA GLY A 104 11.18 -22.76 3.68
C GLY A 104 12.60 -22.23 3.76
N THR A 105 13.29 -22.18 2.62
CA THR A 105 14.59 -21.58 2.46
C THR A 105 14.48 -20.39 1.52
N PRO A 106 14.70 -19.13 1.97
CA PRO A 106 14.65 -17.96 1.10
C PRO A 106 15.66 -18.10 -0.04
N LYS A 107 15.19 -17.91 -1.27
CA LYS A 107 16.04 -17.96 -2.47
C LYS A 107 15.55 -16.94 -3.49
N ALA A 108 16.47 -16.16 -4.03
CA ALA A 108 16.20 -15.23 -5.11
C ALA A 108 17.17 -15.46 -6.27
N GLU A 109 16.72 -15.12 -7.46
CA GLU A 109 17.53 -15.02 -8.67
C GLU A 109 17.52 -13.56 -9.14
N ILE A 110 18.68 -12.91 -9.11
CA ILE A 110 18.79 -11.50 -9.49
C ILE A 110 18.83 -11.40 -11.02
N LYS A 111 17.86 -10.66 -11.56
CA LYS A 111 17.72 -10.36 -12.99
C LYS A 111 17.51 -8.87 -13.16
N LEU A 112 18.58 -8.13 -13.42
CA LEU A 112 18.48 -6.70 -13.62
C LEU A 112 17.98 -6.36 -15.03
N PRO A 113 17.01 -5.42 -15.16
CA PRO A 113 16.65 -4.85 -16.45
C PRO A 113 17.79 -3.96 -16.98
N PRO A 114 17.78 -3.58 -18.26
CA PRO A 114 18.66 -2.55 -18.77
C PRO A 114 18.49 -1.24 -17.98
N ILE A 115 19.60 -0.66 -17.54
CA ILE A 115 19.61 0.64 -16.88
C ILE A 115 19.52 1.73 -17.96
N LYS A 116 18.49 2.57 -17.87
CA LYS A 116 18.18 3.61 -18.84
C LYS A 116 18.43 5.01 -18.26
N SER A 117 17.83 6.03 -18.83
CA SER A 117 17.85 7.39 -18.28
C SER A 117 17.12 7.44 -16.92
N THR A 118 17.46 8.42 -16.10
CA THR A 118 16.81 8.64 -14.80
C THR A 118 15.29 8.71 -14.91
N GLU A 119 14.77 9.42 -15.93
CA GLU A 119 13.33 9.53 -16.16
C GLU A 119 12.69 8.20 -16.51
N GLU A 120 13.30 7.40 -17.37
CA GLU A 120 12.79 6.08 -17.75
C GLU A 120 12.85 5.09 -16.57
N ASN A 121 13.92 5.16 -15.77
CA ASN A 121 14.07 4.34 -14.57
C ASN A 121 13.03 4.70 -13.51
N LEU A 122 12.69 5.99 -13.35
CA LEU A 122 11.59 6.42 -12.49
C LEU A 122 10.23 5.88 -12.96
N LYS A 123 9.97 5.90 -14.28
CA LYS A 123 8.74 5.34 -14.87
C LYS A 123 8.65 3.83 -14.63
N ASP A 124 9.74 3.11 -14.77
CA ASP A 124 9.82 1.68 -14.45
C ASP A 124 9.53 1.43 -12.97
N ALA A 125 10.12 2.23 -12.08
CA ALA A 125 9.89 2.13 -10.66
C ALA A 125 8.41 2.38 -10.30
N VAL A 126 7.79 3.45 -10.81
CA VAL A 126 6.35 3.72 -10.60
C VAL A 126 5.49 2.55 -11.03
N ALA A 127 5.80 1.94 -12.18
CA ALA A 127 5.03 0.80 -12.68
C ALA A 127 5.17 -0.42 -11.76
N GLY A 128 6.38 -0.72 -11.29
CA GLY A 128 6.66 -1.82 -10.36
C GLY A 128 5.92 -1.64 -9.04
N GLU A 129 6.16 -0.53 -8.33
CA GLU A 129 5.53 -0.24 -7.04
C GLU A 129 4.00 -0.22 -7.13
N SER A 130 3.45 0.31 -8.23
CA SER A 130 2.01 0.32 -8.43
C SER A 130 1.44 -1.08 -8.61
N TYR A 131 2.12 -1.96 -9.36
CA TYR A 131 1.73 -3.36 -9.51
C TYR A 131 1.78 -4.11 -8.17
N GLU A 132 2.83 -3.92 -7.39
CA GLU A 132 2.97 -4.55 -6.07
C GLU A 132 1.89 -4.08 -5.11
N ARG A 133 1.65 -2.78 -5.04
CA ARG A 133 0.62 -2.17 -4.20
C ARG A 133 -0.79 -2.61 -4.57
N ASP A 134 -1.14 -2.61 -5.87
CA ASP A 134 -2.53 -2.72 -6.33
C ASP A 134 -2.95 -4.14 -6.70
N THR A 135 -1.98 -5.02 -6.97
CA THR A 135 -2.24 -6.38 -7.45
C THR A 135 -1.53 -7.42 -6.59
N MET A 136 -0.22 -7.49 -6.64
CA MET A 136 0.56 -8.58 -6.05
C MET A 136 0.30 -8.75 -4.55
N TYR A 137 0.52 -7.71 -3.75
CA TYR A 137 0.31 -7.79 -2.30
C TYR A 137 -1.16 -7.91 -1.91
N VAL A 138 -2.09 -7.39 -2.71
CA VAL A 138 -3.53 -7.59 -2.48
C VAL A 138 -3.88 -9.08 -2.56
N ASP A 139 -3.44 -9.75 -3.61
CA ASP A 139 -3.70 -11.18 -3.83
C ASP A 139 -3.01 -12.04 -2.75
N PHE A 140 -1.77 -11.71 -2.41
CA PHE A 140 -1.02 -12.42 -1.37
C PHE A 140 -1.66 -12.28 0.02
N MET A 141 -2.17 -11.10 0.35
CA MET A 141 -2.89 -10.86 1.61
C MET A 141 -4.24 -11.58 1.67
N ILE A 142 -4.94 -11.74 0.54
CA ILE A 142 -6.18 -12.54 0.48
C ILE A 142 -5.87 -13.97 0.86
N GLU A 143 -4.82 -14.55 0.28
CA GLU A 143 -4.41 -15.93 0.57
C GLU A 143 -3.94 -16.09 2.02
N ALA A 144 -3.10 -15.18 2.53
CA ALA A 144 -2.64 -15.21 3.91
C ALA A 144 -3.79 -15.12 4.93
N ARG A 145 -4.85 -14.35 4.62
CA ARG A 145 -6.08 -14.32 5.44
C ARG A 145 -6.83 -15.64 5.37
N ARG A 146 -6.97 -16.19 4.17
CA ARG A 146 -7.68 -17.47 3.93
C ARG A 146 -7.06 -18.61 4.75
N THR A 147 -5.73 -18.64 4.84
CA THR A 147 -4.97 -19.67 5.59
C THR A 147 -4.76 -19.30 7.06
N GLY A 148 -5.13 -18.11 7.49
CA GLY A 148 -4.91 -17.61 8.86
C GLY A 148 -3.45 -17.32 9.19
N ASN A 149 -2.57 -17.18 8.19
CA ASN A 149 -1.15 -16.88 8.41
C ASN A 149 -0.95 -15.38 8.72
N LYS A 150 -0.96 -15.06 10.01
CA LYS A 150 -0.86 -13.67 10.50
C LYS A 150 0.49 -13.02 10.21
N ASP A 151 1.57 -13.81 10.22
CA ASP A 151 2.92 -13.29 9.98
C ASP A 151 3.11 -12.95 8.51
N ALA A 152 2.64 -13.80 7.59
CA ALA A 152 2.62 -13.50 6.17
C ALA A 152 1.74 -12.27 5.88
N LEU A 153 0.53 -12.22 6.46
CA LEU A 153 -0.36 -11.07 6.30
C LEU A 153 0.29 -9.76 6.77
N ARG A 154 1.00 -9.79 7.90
CA ARG A 154 1.68 -8.61 8.45
C ARG A 154 2.81 -8.14 7.54
N THR A 155 3.69 -9.02 7.09
CA THR A 155 4.83 -8.62 6.25
C THR A 155 4.38 -8.13 4.88
N PHE A 156 3.37 -8.74 4.25
CA PHE A 156 2.77 -8.25 3.01
C PHE A 156 2.11 -6.87 3.17
N ASN A 157 1.44 -6.64 4.31
CA ASN A 157 0.84 -5.34 4.57
C ASN A 157 1.89 -4.24 4.80
N PHE A 158 3.01 -4.55 5.43
CA PHE A 158 4.11 -3.60 5.61
C PHE A 158 4.69 -3.17 4.27
N ALA A 159 5.06 -4.13 3.42
CA ALA A 159 5.53 -3.86 2.08
C ALA A 159 4.49 -3.08 1.27
N LYS A 160 3.26 -3.56 1.15
CA LYS A 160 2.20 -2.88 0.40
C LYS A 160 2.04 -1.39 0.74
N ILE A 161 2.17 -1.02 2.02
CA ILE A 161 2.05 0.38 2.45
C ILE A 161 3.30 1.17 2.07
N ALA A 162 4.48 0.58 2.16
CA ALA A 162 5.73 1.21 1.74
C ALA A 162 5.73 1.46 0.23
N GLU A 163 5.29 0.47 -0.60
CA GLU A 163 5.19 0.63 -2.05
C GLU A 163 4.21 1.72 -2.47
N ALA A 164 3.16 1.94 -1.69
CA ALA A 164 2.26 3.07 -1.93
C ALA A 164 2.97 4.43 -1.75
N GLU A 165 3.84 4.57 -0.77
CA GLU A 165 4.61 5.79 -0.57
C GLU A 165 5.75 5.92 -1.60
N HIS A 166 6.44 4.83 -1.96
CA HIS A 166 7.46 4.82 -3.01
C HIS A 166 6.87 5.24 -4.36
N ALA A 167 5.76 4.65 -4.79
CA ALA A 167 5.08 5.02 -6.02
C ALA A 167 4.69 6.51 -6.06
N LYS A 168 4.25 7.06 -4.93
CA LYS A 168 3.93 8.48 -4.79
C LYS A 168 5.18 9.35 -4.93
N LEU A 169 6.26 9.02 -4.22
CA LEU A 169 7.53 9.76 -4.26
C LEU A 169 8.16 9.72 -5.66
N TYR A 170 8.14 8.58 -6.35
CA TYR A 170 8.61 8.46 -7.72
C TYR A 170 7.75 9.27 -8.70
N THR A 171 6.43 9.26 -8.52
CA THR A 171 5.52 10.09 -9.33
C THR A 171 5.79 11.59 -9.11
N GLU A 172 6.03 12.00 -7.88
CA GLU A 172 6.42 13.38 -7.56
C GLU A 172 7.75 13.76 -8.24
N ALA A 173 8.75 12.86 -8.20
CA ALA A 173 10.03 13.07 -8.84
C ALA A 173 9.91 13.24 -10.35
N ILE A 174 9.12 12.40 -11.04
CA ILE A 174 8.85 12.53 -12.48
C ILE A 174 8.17 13.86 -12.80
N THR A 175 7.14 14.21 -12.06
CA THR A 175 6.33 15.41 -12.30
C THR A 175 7.14 16.69 -12.12
N ASN A 176 8.16 16.66 -11.27
CA ASN A 176 8.99 17.80 -10.91
C ASN A 176 10.47 17.56 -11.21
N LEU A 177 10.81 16.81 -12.24
CA LEU A 177 12.15 16.26 -12.47
C LEU A 177 13.25 17.33 -12.42
N ASP A 178 13.01 18.50 -12.99
CA ASP A 178 13.97 19.62 -12.94
C ASP A 178 14.27 20.11 -11.51
N LYS A 179 13.30 20.04 -10.61
CA LYS A 179 13.48 20.41 -9.19
C LYS A 179 14.18 19.32 -8.37
N TRP A 180 14.33 18.14 -8.96
CA TRP A 180 15.02 17.00 -8.35
C TRP A 180 16.48 16.87 -8.80
N LYS A 181 16.95 17.81 -9.65
CA LYS A 181 18.36 18.00 -9.96
C LYS A 181 19.11 18.61 -8.79
N GLY A 182 20.45 18.50 -8.83
CA GLY A 182 21.36 19.11 -7.86
C GLY A 182 21.67 18.21 -6.68
N GLU A 183 21.83 18.81 -5.51
CA GLU A 183 22.33 18.13 -4.31
C GLU A 183 21.38 17.03 -3.82
N LYS A 184 21.97 16.06 -3.13
CA LYS A 184 21.26 14.99 -2.45
C LYS A 184 20.35 15.54 -1.35
N THR A 185 19.32 14.75 -1.03
CA THR A 185 18.44 15.02 0.12
C THR A 185 18.40 13.82 1.03
N THR A 186 18.06 14.04 2.30
CA THR A 186 17.95 12.94 3.25
C THR A 186 16.53 12.39 3.28
N PHE A 187 16.42 11.09 3.09
CA PHE A 187 15.23 10.30 3.39
C PHE A 187 15.44 9.55 4.69
N TYR A 188 14.34 9.18 5.32
CA TYR A 188 14.30 8.39 6.54
C TYR A 188 13.49 7.12 6.28
N VAL A 189 14.07 5.97 6.57
CA VAL A 189 13.48 4.65 6.34
C VAL A 189 13.21 3.97 7.67
N CYS A 190 11.99 3.52 7.89
CA CYS A 190 11.62 2.74 9.06
C CYS A 190 12.26 1.34 9.00
N PRO A 191 13.07 0.94 10.00
CA PRO A 191 13.76 -0.35 9.97
C PRO A 191 12.83 -1.55 10.20
N THR A 192 11.58 -1.32 10.56
CA THR A 192 10.60 -2.38 10.83
C THR A 192 9.73 -2.69 9.62
N CYS A 193 9.24 -1.66 8.89
CA CYS A 193 8.26 -1.84 7.82
C CYS A 193 8.67 -1.26 6.46
N GLY A 194 9.81 -0.57 6.36
CA GLY A 194 10.27 0.05 5.12
C GLY A 194 9.62 1.42 4.81
N PHE A 195 8.66 1.91 5.61
CA PHE A 195 8.05 3.21 5.36
C PHE A 195 9.11 4.31 5.19
N THR A 196 9.03 5.04 4.08
CA THR A 196 10.03 6.02 3.65
C THR A 196 9.44 7.43 3.66
N THR A 197 10.18 8.43 4.16
CA THR A 197 9.72 9.81 4.25
C THR A 197 10.88 10.81 4.23
N THR A 198 10.60 12.04 3.79
CA THR A 198 11.51 13.18 3.94
C THR A 198 11.21 14.04 5.19
N ASN A 199 10.13 13.72 5.92
CA ASN A 199 9.73 14.53 7.09
C ASN A 199 10.64 14.28 8.29
N PRO A 200 11.51 15.24 8.69
CA PRO A 200 12.39 15.07 9.83
C PRO A 200 11.65 15.14 11.17
N ASN A 201 10.44 15.73 11.19
CA ASN A 201 9.66 16.00 12.40
C ASN A 201 8.62 14.91 12.68
N LEU A 202 8.69 13.77 11.98
CA LEU A 202 7.84 12.64 12.28
C LEU A 202 8.19 12.10 13.67
N GLU A 203 7.23 11.91 14.55
CA GLU A 203 7.49 11.38 15.90
C GLU A 203 7.62 9.85 15.90
N LYS A 204 6.81 9.18 15.08
CA LYS A 204 6.78 7.71 14.95
C LYS A 204 6.27 7.28 13.59
N CYS A 205 6.60 6.06 13.19
CA CYS A 205 6.08 5.43 11.98
C CYS A 205 4.54 5.39 11.99
N PRO A 206 3.87 5.85 10.94
CA PRO A 206 2.41 5.77 10.85
C PRO A 206 1.89 4.34 10.64
N VAL A 207 2.78 3.39 10.30
CA VAL A 207 2.44 2.01 9.96
C VAL A 207 2.55 1.07 11.17
N ASP A 208 3.69 1.10 11.85
CA ASP A 208 4.04 0.17 12.92
C ASP A 208 4.39 0.83 14.25
N PHE A 209 4.27 2.16 14.32
CA PHE A 209 4.56 3.00 15.48
C PHE A 209 6.01 2.96 15.97
N THR A 210 6.97 2.47 15.17
CA THR A 210 8.41 2.56 15.47
C THR A 210 8.78 4.02 15.69
N PRO A 211 9.45 4.36 16.82
CA PRO A 211 9.90 5.71 17.10
C PRO A 211 10.85 6.24 16.03
N LYS A 212 10.76 7.54 15.70
CA LYS A 212 11.53 8.17 14.60
C LYS A 212 13.04 8.08 14.80
N GLU A 213 13.51 8.12 16.02
CA GLU A 213 14.94 8.00 16.35
C GLU A 213 15.56 6.66 15.94
N LYS A 214 14.73 5.65 15.61
CA LYS A 214 15.18 4.36 15.08
C LYS A 214 15.27 4.33 13.56
N PHE A 215 14.74 5.36 12.88
CA PHE A 215 14.77 5.40 11.42
C PHE A 215 16.20 5.56 10.92
N GLU A 216 16.49 4.90 9.81
CA GLU A 216 17.78 5.04 9.16
C GLU A 216 17.74 6.21 8.16
N SER A 217 18.77 7.07 8.23
CA SER A 217 18.94 8.19 7.30
C SER A 217 19.69 7.71 6.05
N VAL A 218 19.16 8.06 4.88
CA VAL A 218 19.70 7.67 3.56
C VAL A 218 19.77 8.88 2.65
N SER A 219 20.87 9.04 1.90
CA SER A 219 21.05 10.12 0.93
C SER A 219 21.83 9.69 -0.33
#